data_497e183f8fbfaaadd97acde6132e2e7d
#
_entry.id   497e183f8fbfaaadd97acde6132e2e7d
#
_cell.length_a   1.000
_cell.length_b   1.000
_cell.length_c   1.000
_cell.angle_alpha   90.00
_cell.angle_beta   90.00
_cell.angle_gamma   90.00
#
_symmetry.space_group_name_H-M   'P 1'
#
loop_
_entity.id
_entity.type
_entity.pdbx_description
1 polymer ?
#
loop_
_entity_poly.entity_id
_entity_poly.type
_entity_poly.pdbx_seq_one_letter_code
_entity_poly.pdbx_strand_id
1 'polypeptide(L)'
;MSSTRTASGKTSGRNGTWRNWGGNVSARPAREVTPASVEELAEAVRRAADDGLRVKAVGTGHSFTSIAATDGVLIRPHLLTGIRAIDRDAMTVTVEAGTPLRRLNLALAREGLSLTNMGDIMEQTVAGATSTGTHGTGRDSASVAAQIRGLEMVTADGSVLNCSDRGTDEERAVFAAARIGLGALGVVTAITFAVEPLFLLTAREEPMAIERVLAEFDELWTENEHFEFYWFPHTGSTNTKRNNRSAGPERPVGRLQGWFEDEFLSNGVFGAANLVGRAAPAAIPAIARISSRALSARTYTDTPYKVFTSPRRVRFVEMEYAVAREAVVETLRELRAMLDRSRLRISFPVEVRTAPADDITLSTASGRDTAYIAVHMFRGTPYQAYFTAAERIFTAHGGRPHWGKIHTRDAEYFSRVYPRFGEFTALRDRLDPDRLFRNDYLRRVLGP
;
A
#
# COMPACT_ATOMS: atom_id res chain seq x y z
N MET A 1 11.31 26.10 42.19
CA MET A 1 11.73 24.69 42.13
C MET A 1 10.65 23.91 41.35
N SER A 2 10.79 23.84 40.04
CA SER A 2 9.86 23.14 39.15
C SER A 2 10.48 21.79 38.80
N SER A 3 9.83 20.73 39.26
CA SER A 3 10.23 19.34 38.99
C SER A 3 9.78 18.94 37.59
N THR A 4 10.71 18.89 36.66
CA THR A 4 10.52 18.27 35.34
C THR A 4 10.49 16.75 35.52
N ARG A 5 9.29 16.15 35.44
CA ARG A 5 9.14 14.70 35.30
C ARG A 5 9.52 14.34 33.86
N THR A 6 10.70 13.75 33.68
CA THR A 6 11.08 13.01 32.50
C THR A 6 10.18 11.78 32.38
N ALA A 7 9.32 11.74 31.36
CA ALA A 7 8.54 10.56 31.03
C ALA A 7 9.50 9.54 30.36
N SER A 8 10.01 8.60 31.12
CA SER A 8 10.82 7.48 30.61
C SER A 8 9.94 6.61 29.71
N GLY A 9 10.38 6.37 28.48
CA GLY A 9 9.74 5.47 27.53
C GLY A 9 9.50 4.09 28.15
N LYS A 10 8.25 3.63 28.14
CA LYS A 10 7.88 2.33 28.70
C LYS A 10 8.40 1.22 27.80
N THR A 11 9.52 0.58 28.20
CA THR A 11 9.87 -0.76 27.74
C THR A 11 8.85 -1.74 28.33
N SER A 12 7.83 -2.11 27.55
CA SER A 12 6.89 -3.14 27.97
C SER A 12 7.51 -4.51 27.71
N GLY A 13 8.13 -5.08 28.71
CA GLY A 13 8.60 -6.46 28.74
C GLY A 13 7.44 -7.46 28.81
N ARG A 14 6.57 -7.49 27.81
CA ARG A 14 5.65 -8.58 27.58
C ARG A 14 5.96 -9.17 26.20
N ASN A 15 6.52 -10.36 26.15
CA ASN A 15 6.73 -11.19 24.97
C ASN A 15 5.38 -11.52 24.28
N GLY A 16 4.73 -10.51 23.71
CA GLY A 16 3.49 -10.65 22.97
C GLY A 16 3.77 -11.14 21.56
N THR A 17 2.92 -12.01 21.03
CA THR A 17 2.98 -12.36 19.61
C THR A 17 2.38 -11.21 18.78
N TRP A 18 3.21 -10.52 17.99
CA TRP A 18 2.71 -9.60 16.97
C TRP A 18 2.07 -10.37 15.83
N ARG A 19 0.99 -9.82 15.26
CA ARG A 19 0.32 -10.35 14.06
C ARG A 19 -0.04 -9.21 13.12
N ASN A 20 0.12 -9.46 11.80
CA ASN A 20 -0.33 -8.50 10.78
C ASN A 20 -1.86 -8.46 10.68
N TRP A 21 -2.39 -7.47 9.95
CA TRP A 21 -3.83 -7.29 9.75
C TRP A 21 -4.49 -8.52 9.07
N GLY A 22 -3.86 -9.09 8.06
CA GLY A 22 -4.34 -10.30 7.36
C GLY A 22 -4.39 -11.54 8.26
N GLY A 23 -3.59 -11.55 9.33
CA GLY A 23 -3.48 -12.68 10.26
C GLY A 23 -2.70 -13.89 9.70
N ASN A 24 -2.03 -13.70 8.55
CA ASN A 24 -1.22 -14.73 7.89
C ASN A 24 0.27 -14.66 8.28
N VAL A 25 0.70 -13.61 8.96
CA VAL A 25 2.07 -13.42 9.46
C VAL A 25 2.04 -13.15 10.96
N SER A 26 2.96 -13.77 11.69
CA SER A 26 3.17 -13.51 13.13
C SER A 26 4.66 -13.53 13.45
N ALA A 27 5.07 -12.79 14.47
CA ALA A 27 6.43 -12.75 15.00
C ALA A 27 6.43 -12.64 16.54
N ARG A 28 7.53 -13.04 17.18
CA ARG A 28 7.75 -12.89 18.61
C ARG A 28 9.04 -12.10 18.81
N PRO A 29 8.95 -10.75 18.82
CA PRO A 29 10.13 -9.92 19.03
C PRO A 29 10.70 -10.14 20.45
N ALA A 30 12.02 -10.13 20.56
CA ALA A 30 12.71 -10.15 21.84
C ALA A 30 12.39 -8.89 22.66
N ARG A 31 12.18 -7.75 21.96
CA ARG A 31 11.86 -6.46 22.58
C ARG A 31 10.91 -5.67 21.68
N GLU A 32 9.92 -5.00 22.30
CA GLU A 32 9.11 -3.96 21.64
C GLU A 32 9.48 -2.60 22.22
N VAL A 33 9.71 -1.60 21.35
CA VAL A 33 10.06 -0.22 21.71
C VAL A 33 9.08 0.74 21.07
N THR A 34 8.61 1.71 21.85
CA THR A 34 7.71 2.77 21.42
C THR A 34 8.36 4.12 21.71
N PRO A 35 9.20 4.62 20.79
CA PRO A 35 9.91 5.88 21.02
C PRO A 35 8.95 7.06 20.97
N ALA A 36 9.15 8.03 21.87
CA ALA A 36 8.40 9.29 21.89
C ALA A 36 9.17 10.45 21.21
N SER A 37 10.45 10.23 20.88
CA SER A 37 11.27 11.20 20.14
C SER A 37 12.23 10.49 19.17
N VAL A 38 12.85 11.28 18.30
CA VAL A 38 13.88 10.79 17.36
C VAL A 38 15.13 10.32 18.11
N GLU A 39 15.48 11.00 19.20
CA GLU A 39 16.61 10.66 20.07
C GLU A 39 16.41 9.29 20.77
N GLU A 40 15.18 9.06 21.29
CA GLU A 40 14.83 7.75 21.87
C GLU A 40 14.86 6.64 20.82
N LEU A 41 14.44 6.94 19.60
CA LEU A 41 14.52 5.99 18.48
C LEU A 41 15.99 5.69 18.13
N ALA A 42 16.83 6.71 17.99
CA ALA A 42 18.25 6.56 17.69
C ALA A 42 18.97 5.74 18.77
N GLU A 43 18.66 5.98 20.04
CA GLU A 43 19.20 5.21 21.16
C GLU A 43 18.72 3.74 21.12
N ALA A 44 17.44 3.50 20.77
CA ALA A 44 16.93 2.13 20.64
C ALA A 44 17.61 1.36 19.50
N VAL A 45 17.93 2.05 18.38
CA VAL A 45 18.67 1.47 17.25
C VAL A 45 20.09 1.12 17.66
N ARG A 46 20.84 2.04 18.32
CA ARG A 46 22.20 1.77 18.82
C ARG A 46 22.23 0.60 19.80
N ARG A 47 21.35 0.60 20.78
CA ARG A 47 21.26 -0.52 21.73
C ARG A 47 20.95 -1.86 21.08
N ALA A 48 20.11 -1.86 20.06
CA ALA A 48 19.83 -3.08 19.32
C ALA A 48 21.10 -3.59 18.60
N ALA A 49 21.90 -2.69 18.00
CA ALA A 49 23.14 -3.03 17.36
C ALA A 49 24.16 -3.59 18.38
N ASP A 50 24.33 -2.94 19.53
CA ASP A 50 25.21 -3.38 20.62
C ASP A 50 24.79 -4.76 21.17
N ASP A 51 23.50 -5.02 21.27
CA ASP A 51 22.93 -6.31 21.71
C ASP A 51 22.96 -7.39 20.61
N GLY A 52 23.40 -7.09 19.39
CA GLY A 52 23.39 -7.99 18.23
C GLY A 52 21.99 -8.35 17.73
N LEU A 53 20.98 -7.53 18.04
CA LEU A 53 19.59 -7.76 17.69
C LEU A 53 19.21 -7.01 16.40
N ARG A 54 18.45 -7.67 15.52
CA ARG A 54 17.88 -7.04 14.33
C ARG A 54 16.75 -6.09 14.69
N VAL A 55 16.57 -5.04 13.87
CA VAL A 55 15.54 -4.00 14.08
C VAL A 55 14.55 -4.00 12.93
N LYS A 56 13.26 -3.99 13.24
CA LYS A 56 12.18 -3.69 12.26
C LYS A 56 11.21 -2.68 12.83
N ALA A 57 10.84 -1.69 12.01
CA ALA A 57 9.75 -0.79 12.33
C ALA A 57 8.43 -1.34 11.77
N VAL A 58 7.34 -1.15 12.50
CA VAL A 58 6.00 -1.54 12.07
C VAL A 58 5.00 -0.42 12.32
N GLY A 59 4.23 -0.05 11.27
CA GLY A 59 3.06 0.80 11.40
C GLY A 59 1.85 -0.01 11.89
N THR A 60 0.75 0.04 11.16
CA THR A 60 -0.51 -0.68 11.48
C THR A 60 -0.54 -2.13 10.99
N GLY A 61 0.51 -2.60 10.32
CA GLY A 61 0.67 -4.02 9.96
C GLY A 61 -0.22 -4.48 8.80
N HIS A 62 -0.49 -3.65 7.82
CA HIS A 62 -1.34 -4.00 6.66
C HIS A 62 -0.63 -4.80 5.56
N SER A 63 0.70 -4.95 5.59
CA SER A 63 1.43 -5.82 4.66
C SER A 63 1.10 -7.30 4.90
N PHE A 64 0.91 -8.06 3.82
CA PHE A 64 0.67 -9.51 3.84
C PHE A 64 1.97 -10.32 3.79
N THR A 65 3.11 -9.68 3.55
CA THR A 65 4.45 -10.28 3.65
C THR A 65 5.01 -10.14 5.06
N SER A 66 6.07 -10.88 5.36
CA SER A 66 6.78 -10.78 6.64
C SER A 66 7.76 -9.60 6.72
N ILE A 67 7.59 -8.56 5.90
CA ILE A 67 8.49 -7.40 5.80
C ILE A 67 8.74 -6.70 7.15
N ALA A 68 7.74 -6.64 8.04
CA ALA A 68 7.85 -6.04 9.36
C ALA A 68 8.09 -7.06 10.49
N ALA A 69 8.16 -8.35 10.18
CA ALA A 69 8.38 -9.39 11.19
C ALA A 69 9.83 -9.42 11.65
N THR A 70 10.04 -9.58 12.96
CA THR A 70 11.38 -9.72 13.57
C THR A 70 11.29 -10.57 14.84
N ASP A 71 12.35 -11.26 15.15
CA ASP A 71 12.63 -11.88 16.44
C ASP A 71 13.49 -10.98 17.35
N GLY A 72 14.06 -9.89 16.81
CA GLY A 72 14.86 -8.90 17.50
C GLY A 72 14.03 -7.78 18.12
N VAL A 73 14.30 -6.52 17.75
CA VAL A 73 13.65 -5.32 18.27
C VAL A 73 12.57 -4.85 17.29
N LEU A 74 11.33 -4.81 17.74
CA LEU A 74 10.19 -4.26 17.00
C LEU A 74 9.92 -2.83 17.44
N ILE A 75 10.14 -1.87 16.55
CA ILE A 75 9.89 -0.45 16.81
C ILE A 75 8.47 -0.09 16.37
N ARG A 76 7.69 0.53 17.26
CA ARG A 76 6.35 1.05 17.02
C ARG A 76 6.36 2.58 17.08
N PRO A 77 6.38 3.28 15.94
CA PRO A 77 6.50 4.75 15.90
C PRO A 77 5.18 5.48 16.21
N HIS A 78 4.22 4.86 16.89
CA HIS A 78 2.88 5.42 17.07
C HIS A 78 2.81 6.59 18.09
N LEU A 79 3.90 6.92 18.79
CA LEU A 79 4.04 8.16 19.55
C LEU A 79 4.65 9.29 18.70
N LEU A 80 5.34 8.96 17.62
CA LEU A 80 5.84 9.93 16.64
C LEU A 80 4.70 10.25 15.66
N THR A 81 3.74 11.09 16.08
CA THR A 81 2.53 11.38 15.31
C THR A 81 2.16 12.85 15.36
N GLY A 82 1.80 13.41 14.22
CA GLY A 82 1.32 14.79 14.07
C GLY A 82 1.92 15.45 12.85
N ILE A 83 1.44 16.65 12.58
CA ILE A 83 2.02 17.55 11.59
C ILE A 83 3.08 18.37 12.30
N ARG A 84 4.32 18.36 11.78
CA ARG A 84 5.42 19.21 12.26
C ARG A 84 5.33 20.62 11.69
N ALA A 85 5.03 20.73 10.38
CA ALA A 85 4.97 22.00 9.68
C ALA A 85 4.08 21.92 8.44
N ILE A 86 3.47 23.03 8.07
CA ILE A 86 2.83 23.26 6.78
C ILE A 86 3.49 24.49 6.17
N ASP A 87 4.10 24.32 5.02
CA ASP A 87 4.66 25.40 4.22
C ASP A 87 3.72 25.68 3.03
N ARG A 88 3.01 26.81 3.11
CA ARG A 88 2.02 27.19 2.10
C ARG A 88 2.66 27.76 0.83
N ASP A 89 3.86 28.32 0.94
CA ASP A 89 4.59 28.87 -0.22
C ASP A 89 5.21 27.73 -1.04
N ALA A 90 5.79 26.74 -0.37
CA ALA A 90 6.33 25.53 -1.01
C ALA A 90 5.24 24.47 -1.29
N MET A 91 4.02 24.67 -0.82
CA MET A 91 2.92 23.68 -0.88
C MET A 91 3.36 22.32 -0.38
N THR A 92 3.87 22.28 0.85
CA THR A 92 4.32 21.03 1.49
C THR A 92 3.83 20.90 2.91
N VAL A 93 3.74 19.64 3.37
CA VAL A 93 3.47 19.30 4.76
C VAL A 93 4.52 18.32 5.27
N THR A 94 5.14 18.62 6.41
CA THR A 94 6.04 17.69 7.11
C THR A 94 5.28 17.01 8.24
N VAL A 95 5.28 15.69 8.22
CA VAL A 95 4.47 14.85 9.12
C VAL A 95 5.32 13.75 9.76
N GLU A 96 5.06 13.47 11.02
CA GLU A 96 5.68 12.38 11.78
C GLU A 96 5.32 11.00 11.20
N ALA A 97 6.29 10.10 11.14
CA ALA A 97 6.22 8.79 10.46
C ALA A 97 5.09 7.87 10.93
N GLY A 98 4.76 7.92 12.22
CA GLY A 98 3.71 7.10 12.83
C GLY A 98 2.30 7.67 12.65
N THR A 99 2.13 8.80 11.96
CA THR A 99 0.82 9.43 11.73
C THR A 99 -0.04 8.57 10.80
N PRO A 100 -1.27 8.17 11.21
CA PRO A 100 -2.19 7.51 10.30
C PRO A 100 -2.61 8.45 9.15
N LEU A 101 -2.75 7.91 7.93
CA LEU A 101 -3.23 8.67 6.77
C LEU A 101 -4.58 9.34 7.03
N ARG A 102 -5.48 8.68 7.78
CA ARG A 102 -6.75 9.29 8.21
C ARG A 102 -6.54 10.61 8.97
N ARG A 103 -5.62 10.63 9.93
CA ARG A 103 -5.31 11.84 10.73
C ARG A 103 -4.71 12.93 9.86
N LEU A 104 -3.81 12.57 8.96
CA LEU A 104 -3.19 13.51 8.02
C LEU A 104 -4.24 14.14 7.11
N ASN A 105 -5.06 13.33 6.43
CA ASN A 105 -6.06 13.85 5.49
C ASN A 105 -7.12 14.73 6.14
N LEU A 106 -7.60 14.36 7.34
CA LEU A 106 -8.55 15.19 8.09
C LEU A 106 -7.92 16.52 8.55
N ALA A 107 -6.64 16.53 8.87
CA ALA A 107 -5.94 17.76 9.23
C ALA A 107 -5.70 18.64 7.99
N LEU A 108 -5.24 18.06 6.87
CA LEU A 108 -5.07 18.80 5.62
C LEU A 108 -6.37 19.41 5.11
N ALA A 109 -7.48 18.66 5.16
CA ALA A 109 -8.78 19.17 4.71
C ALA A 109 -9.25 20.39 5.55
N ARG A 110 -8.96 20.43 6.85
CA ARG A 110 -9.25 21.61 7.72
C ARG A 110 -8.42 22.83 7.33
N GLU A 111 -7.23 22.61 6.79
CA GLU A 111 -6.32 23.63 6.29
C GLU A 111 -6.61 24.02 4.82
N GLY A 112 -7.66 23.45 4.20
CA GLY A 112 -7.96 23.65 2.79
C GLY A 112 -6.95 23.02 1.84
N LEU A 113 -6.28 21.95 2.27
CA LEU A 113 -5.23 21.22 1.53
C LEU A 113 -5.61 19.77 1.33
N SER A 114 -4.95 19.09 0.39
CA SER A 114 -5.12 17.68 0.08
C SER A 114 -3.83 17.06 -0.44
N LEU A 115 -3.70 15.74 -0.25
CA LEU A 115 -2.82 14.92 -1.07
C LEU A 115 -3.47 14.74 -2.46
N THR A 116 -2.65 14.63 -3.51
CA THR A 116 -3.12 14.47 -4.90
C THR A 116 -3.72 13.09 -5.15
N ASN A 117 -3.14 12.05 -4.57
CA ASN A 117 -3.59 10.66 -4.75
C ASN A 117 -3.39 9.85 -3.48
N MET A 118 -4.17 8.78 -3.32
CA MET A 118 -4.13 7.89 -2.16
C MET A 118 -4.46 6.44 -2.55
N GLY A 119 -4.11 5.49 -1.69
CA GLY A 119 -4.68 4.14 -1.71
C GLY A 119 -6.12 4.13 -1.19
N ASP A 120 -6.73 2.96 -1.17
CA ASP A 120 -8.14 2.75 -0.81
C ASP A 120 -8.41 2.62 0.70
N ILE A 121 -7.38 2.68 1.54
CA ILE A 121 -7.50 2.66 3.01
C ILE A 121 -6.73 3.81 3.67
N MET A 122 -7.21 4.28 4.81
CA MET A 122 -6.60 5.35 5.60
C MET A 122 -6.00 4.91 6.94
N GLU A 123 -6.02 3.61 7.22
CA GLU A 123 -5.54 3.05 8.49
C GLU A 123 -4.02 2.91 8.57
N GLN A 124 -3.34 2.94 7.43
CA GLN A 124 -1.87 2.87 7.37
C GLN A 124 -1.23 4.13 7.99
N THR A 125 -0.07 3.96 8.63
CA THR A 125 0.81 5.09 8.94
C THR A 125 1.47 5.61 7.67
N VAL A 126 1.81 6.90 7.62
CA VAL A 126 2.45 7.50 6.43
C VAL A 126 3.74 6.77 6.05
N ALA A 127 4.62 6.45 7.02
CA ALA A 127 5.84 5.69 6.73
C ALA A 127 5.55 4.24 6.31
N GLY A 128 4.53 3.60 6.91
CA GLY A 128 4.15 2.24 6.52
C GLY A 128 3.61 2.16 5.10
N ALA A 129 2.82 3.13 4.67
CA ALA A 129 2.29 3.23 3.32
C ALA A 129 3.40 3.47 2.29
N THR A 130 4.26 4.47 2.54
CA THR A 130 5.31 4.85 1.59
C THR A 130 6.41 3.80 1.47
N SER A 131 6.86 3.22 2.59
CA SER A 131 7.98 2.26 2.61
C SER A 131 7.74 1.00 1.77
N THR A 132 6.49 0.63 1.50
CA THR A 132 6.14 -0.56 0.70
C THR A 132 5.51 -0.21 -0.64
N GLY A 133 5.40 1.07 -0.99
CA GLY A 133 4.91 1.53 -2.28
C GLY A 133 3.38 1.48 -2.40
N THR A 134 2.63 1.79 -1.33
CA THR A 134 1.17 1.95 -1.42
C THR A 134 0.82 2.96 -2.51
N HIS A 135 -0.09 2.57 -3.39
CA HIS A 135 -0.55 3.39 -4.50
C HIS A 135 -2.08 3.42 -4.57
N GLY A 136 -2.61 4.41 -5.25
CA GLY A 136 -3.99 4.46 -5.70
C GLY A 136 -4.10 4.07 -7.17
N THR A 137 -4.99 4.72 -7.86
CA THR A 137 -5.06 4.73 -9.32
C THR A 137 -4.91 6.16 -9.82
N GLY A 138 -4.33 6.38 -11.01
CA GLY A 138 -4.19 7.72 -11.58
C GLY A 138 -3.47 7.72 -12.91
N ARG A 139 -3.92 8.63 -13.80
CA ARG A 139 -3.27 8.85 -15.10
C ARG A 139 -1.96 9.63 -14.93
N ASP A 140 -2.00 10.70 -14.13
CA ASP A 140 -0.90 11.65 -13.96
C ASP A 140 -0.34 11.61 -12.53
N SER A 141 -0.86 10.78 -11.66
CA SER A 141 -0.50 10.69 -10.25
C SER A 141 -0.20 9.25 -9.85
N ALA A 142 1.05 8.98 -9.53
CA ALA A 142 1.56 7.68 -9.16
C ALA A 142 1.26 7.32 -7.68
N SER A 143 2.17 6.63 -7.03
CA SER A 143 2.04 6.16 -5.65
C SER A 143 2.00 7.30 -4.62
N VAL A 144 1.65 6.98 -3.36
CA VAL A 144 1.77 7.92 -2.24
C VAL A 144 3.23 8.36 -2.06
N ALA A 145 4.19 7.46 -2.33
CA ALA A 145 5.61 7.76 -2.26
C ALA A 145 6.09 8.77 -3.31
N ALA A 146 5.41 8.89 -4.44
CA ALA A 146 5.74 9.87 -5.49
C ALA A 146 5.46 11.33 -5.07
N GLN A 147 4.61 11.52 -4.07
CA GLN A 147 4.27 12.83 -3.52
C GLN A 147 5.29 13.31 -2.46
N ILE A 148 6.28 12.49 -2.11
CA ILE A 148 7.31 12.84 -1.12
C ILE A 148 8.28 13.86 -1.74
N ARG A 149 8.66 14.87 -0.95
CA ARG A 149 9.66 15.89 -1.23
C ARG A 149 10.88 15.83 -0.32
N GLY A 150 10.74 15.20 0.85
CA GLY A 150 11.81 15.02 1.81
C GLY A 150 11.54 13.90 2.80
N LEU A 151 12.60 13.34 3.35
CA LEU A 151 12.57 12.26 4.34
C LEU A 151 13.60 12.52 5.42
N GLU A 152 13.23 12.19 6.66
CA GLU A 152 14.12 12.07 7.80
C GLU A 152 14.08 10.61 8.29
N MET A 153 15.23 10.02 8.54
CA MET A 153 15.33 8.64 9.05
C MET A 153 16.50 8.47 9.99
N VAL A 154 16.43 7.49 10.88
CA VAL A 154 17.53 7.02 11.72
C VAL A 154 18.19 5.84 11.01
N THR A 155 19.50 5.94 10.74
CA THR A 155 20.35 4.92 10.10
C THR A 155 20.86 3.89 11.09
N ALA A 156 21.58 2.87 10.63
CA ALA A 156 22.02 1.74 11.44
C ALA A 156 23.00 2.12 12.57
N ASP A 157 23.77 3.20 12.39
CA ASP A 157 24.67 3.77 13.40
C ASP A 157 23.94 4.67 14.42
N GLY A 158 22.63 4.85 14.28
CA GLY A 158 21.82 5.75 15.09
C GLY A 158 21.93 7.22 14.73
N SER A 159 22.54 7.56 13.59
CA SER A 159 22.57 8.93 13.05
C SER A 159 21.23 9.30 12.44
N VAL A 160 20.90 10.60 12.43
CA VAL A 160 19.74 11.13 11.73
C VAL A 160 20.17 11.59 10.34
N LEU A 161 19.58 10.99 9.31
CA LEU A 161 19.83 11.33 7.92
C LEU A 161 18.62 12.02 7.34
N ASN A 162 18.87 13.17 6.70
CA ASN A 162 17.86 13.91 5.93
C ASN A 162 18.20 13.81 4.44
N CYS A 163 17.19 13.64 3.61
CA CYS A 163 17.32 13.63 2.16
C CYS A 163 16.08 14.24 1.49
N SER A 164 16.26 14.87 0.33
CA SER A 164 15.18 15.53 -0.40
C SER A 164 15.43 15.55 -1.91
N ASP A 165 14.41 15.93 -2.67
CA ASP A 165 14.51 16.15 -4.13
C ASP A 165 15.35 17.38 -4.52
N ARG A 166 15.66 18.26 -3.56
CA ARG A 166 16.44 19.52 -3.74
C ARG A 166 17.85 19.44 -3.20
N GLY A 167 18.28 18.27 -2.71
CA GLY A 167 19.61 18.08 -2.15
C GLY A 167 20.72 17.96 -3.20
N THR A 168 21.93 17.64 -2.74
CA THR A 168 23.07 17.26 -3.59
C THR A 168 22.75 16.00 -4.40
N ASP A 169 23.59 15.66 -5.38
CA ASP A 169 23.40 14.42 -6.17
C ASP A 169 23.36 13.17 -5.30
N GLU A 170 24.19 13.12 -4.26
CA GLU A 170 24.20 12.02 -3.30
C GLU A 170 22.90 11.96 -2.48
N GLU A 171 22.45 13.10 -1.95
CA GLU A 171 21.19 13.19 -1.21
C GLU A 171 20.00 12.82 -2.09
N ARG A 172 19.97 13.23 -3.37
CA ARG A 172 18.93 12.83 -4.32
C ARG A 172 18.95 11.34 -4.63
N ALA A 173 20.14 10.71 -4.71
CA ALA A 173 20.25 9.27 -4.88
C ALA A 173 19.69 8.50 -3.66
N VAL A 174 20.04 8.96 -2.45
CA VAL A 174 19.45 8.42 -1.20
C VAL A 174 17.94 8.64 -1.18
N PHE A 175 17.49 9.83 -1.50
CA PHE A 175 16.08 10.19 -1.55
C PHE A 175 15.28 9.29 -2.51
N ALA A 176 15.77 9.07 -3.74
CA ALA A 176 15.13 8.22 -4.73
C ALA A 176 14.94 6.78 -4.22
N ALA A 177 15.90 6.25 -3.46
CA ALA A 177 15.82 4.92 -2.86
C ALA A 177 14.95 4.88 -1.60
N ALA A 178 15.03 5.91 -0.74
CA ALA A 178 14.38 5.93 0.57
C ALA A 178 12.86 6.10 0.50
N ARG A 179 12.33 6.71 -0.58
CA ARG A 179 10.88 6.87 -0.79
C ARG A 179 10.13 5.52 -0.72
N ILE A 180 10.74 4.44 -1.24
CA ILE A 180 10.29 3.04 -1.06
C ILE A 180 11.47 2.24 -0.53
N GLY A 181 11.86 2.51 0.72
CA GLY A 181 13.06 1.96 1.34
C GLY A 181 12.89 0.59 1.99
N LEU A 182 11.68 0.02 2.02
CA LEU A 182 11.37 -1.30 2.60
C LEU A 182 11.76 -1.44 4.08
N GLY A 183 12.09 -0.34 4.76
CA GLY A 183 12.71 -0.36 6.08
C GLY A 183 14.06 -1.09 6.10
N ALA A 184 14.81 -1.01 4.99
CA ALA A 184 16.13 -1.61 4.80
C ALA A 184 17.27 -0.59 4.87
N LEU A 185 16.95 0.71 4.76
CA LEU A 185 17.93 1.81 4.76
C LEU A 185 17.99 2.54 6.11
N GLY A 186 16.95 2.38 6.94
CA GLY A 186 16.78 3.07 8.19
C GLY A 186 15.33 3.03 8.67
N VAL A 187 15.08 3.65 9.82
CA VAL A 187 13.74 3.84 10.37
C VAL A 187 13.30 5.29 10.09
N VAL A 188 12.30 5.46 9.23
CA VAL A 188 11.74 6.77 8.89
C VAL A 188 11.10 7.42 10.11
N THR A 189 11.40 8.70 10.36
CA THR A 189 10.90 9.49 11.49
C THR A 189 9.97 10.60 11.06
N ALA A 190 10.21 11.22 9.88
CA ALA A 190 9.34 12.22 9.29
C ALA A 190 9.35 12.16 7.78
N ILE A 191 8.24 12.63 7.17
CA ILE A 191 8.06 12.71 5.73
C ILE A 191 7.51 14.08 5.37
N THR A 192 8.10 14.73 4.38
CA THR A 192 7.57 15.93 3.76
C THR A 192 6.86 15.56 2.47
N PHE A 193 5.54 15.77 2.41
CA PHE A 193 4.73 15.56 1.21
C PHE A 193 4.48 16.86 0.48
N ALA A 194 4.40 16.80 -0.85
CA ALA A 194 3.71 17.82 -1.62
C ALA A 194 2.21 17.76 -1.32
N VAL A 195 1.58 18.91 -1.25
CA VAL A 195 0.13 19.07 -1.11
C VAL A 195 -0.38 20.07 -2.14
N GLU A 196 -1.67 20.07 -2.36
CA GLU A 196 -2.34 21.03 -3.22
C GLU A 196 -3.60 21.59 -2.53
N PRO A 197 -4.19 22.68 -3.04
CA PRO A 197 -5.49 23.16 -2.52
C PRO A 197 -6.52 22.05 -2.54
N LEU A 198 -7.34 21.97 -1.50
CA LEU A 198 -8.42 20.99 -1.41
C LEU A 198 -9.32 21.08 -2.64
N PHE A 199 -9.53 19.98 -3.31
CA PHE A 199 -10.34 19.86 -4.52
C PHE A 199 -11.49 18.87 -4.31
N LEU A 200 -12.40 18.81 -5.27
CA LEU A 200 -13.48 17.84 -5.30
C LEU A 200 -13.26 16.86 -6.44
N LEU A 201 -13.63 15.60 -6.22
CA LEU A 201 -13.69 14.57 -7.24
C LEU A 201 -15.14 14.14 -7.46
N THR A 202 -15.55 14.05 -8.72
CA THR A 202 -16.77 13.34 -9.11
C THR A 202 -16.38 11.90 -9.42
N ALA A 203 -16.89 10.98 -8.63
CA ALA A 203 -16.79 9.54 -8.85
C ALA A 203 -18.00 9.05 -9.64
N ARG A 204 -17.75 8.31 -10.72
CA ARG A 204 -18.77 7.57 -11.50
C ARG A 204 -18.44 6.09 -11.42
N GLU A 205 -19.28 5.35 -10.75
CA GLU A 205 -19.20 3.90 -10.64
C GLU A 205 -20.32 3.29 -11.47
N GLU A 206 -19.98 2.32 -12.32
CA GLU A 206 -20.98 1.64 -13.14
C GLU A 206 -20.55 0.23 -13.53
N PRO A 207 -21.50 -0.73 -13.59
CA PRO A 207 -21.23 -2.05 -14.13
C PRO A 207 -20.97 -1.97 -15.63
N MET A 208 -19.97 -2.74 -16.09
CA MET A 208 -19.58 -2.84 -17.49
C MET A 208 -19.20 -4.29 -17.83
N ALA A 209 -19.43 -4.73 -19.06
CA ALA A 209 -18.95 -6.03 -19.51
C ALA A 209 -17.42 -6.04 -19.56
N ILE A 210 -16.77 -7.11 -19.07
CA ILE A 210 -15.30 -7.22 -19.06
C ILE A 210 -14.71 -7.08 -20.47
N GLU A 211 -15.34 -7.65 -21.49
CA GLU A 211 -14.87 -7.54 -22.88
C GLU A 211 -14.81 -6.10 -23.36
N ARG A 212 -15.80 -5.29 -22.95
CA ARG A 212 -15.83 -3.87 -23.26
C ARG A 212 -14.72 -3.11 -22.52
N VAL A 213 -14.53 -3.40 -21.24
CA VAL A 213 -13.43 -2.79 -20.45
C VAL A 213 -12.08 -3.10 -21.06
N LEU A 214 -11.87 -4.35 -21.51
CA LEU A 214 -10.60 -4.76 -22.13
C LEU A 214 -10.41 -4.15 -23.53
N ALA A 215 -11.50 -3.94 -24.29
CA ALA A 215 -11.45 -3.30 -25.61
C ALA A 215 -11.20 -1.80 -25.53
N GLU A 216 -11.77 -1.13 -24.51
CA GLU A 216 -11.70 0.31 -24.30
C GLU A 216 -10.66 0.70 -23.19
N PHE A 217 -9.75 -0.22 -22.80
CA PHE A 217 -8.90 -0.02 -21.64
C PHE A 217 -8.04 1.24 -21.71
N ASP A 218 -7.42 1.49 -22.86
CA ASP A 218 -6.55 2.64 -23.06
C ASP A 218 -7.34 3.95 -23.06
N GLU A 219 -8.54 3.96 -23.66
CA GLU A 219 -9.44 5.10 -23.65
C GLU A 219 -9.92 5.41 -22.23
N LEU A 220 -10.40 4.39 -21.50
CA LEU A 220 -10.82 4.52 -20.10
C LEU A 220 -9.69 5.06 -19.19
N TRP A 221 -8.44 4.64 -19.42
CA TRP A 221 -7.30 5.16 -18.68
C TRP A 221 -6.99 6.61 -19.05
N THR A 222 -6.91 6.94 -20.34
CA THR A 222 -6.43 8.26 -20.79
C THR A 222 -7.46 9.37 -20.60
N GLU A 223 -8.75 9.06 -20.66
CA GLU A 223 -9.84 10.04 -20.52
C GLU A 223 -10.19 10.36 -19.05
N ASN A 224 -9.69 9.60 -18.10
CA ASN A 224 -10.00 9.82 -16.69
C ASN A 224 -8.73 10.09 -15.86
N GLU A 225 -8.84 11.02 -14.88
CA GLU A 225 -7.74 11.29 -13.95
C GLU A 225 -7.43 10.06 -13.10
N HIS A 226 -8.48 9.32 -12.72
CA HIS A 226 -8.36 8.08 -11.95
C HIS A 226 -9.33 7.04 -12.53
N PHE A 227 -8.78 5.91 -12.96
CA PHE A 227 -9.54 4.78 -13.47
C PHE A 227 -9.14 3.50 -12.75
N GLU A 228 -10.12 2.77 -12.25
CA GLU A 228 -9.98 1.45 -11.68
C GLU A 228 -11.23 0.61 -12.00
N PHE A 229 -11.09 -0.70 -11.95
CA PHE A 229 -12.23 -1.59 -12.03
C PHE A 229 -12.02 -2.87 -11.23
N TYR A 230 -13.15 -3.48 -10.88
CA TYR A 230 -13.24 -4.76 -10.18
C TYR A 230 -13.92 -5.78 -11.09
N TRP A 231 -13.17 -6.80 -11.53
CA TRP A 231 -13.75 -7.91 -12.28
C TRP A 231 -14.18 -9.01 -11.32
N PHE A 232 -15.44 -9.51 -11.49
CA PHE A 232 -15.98 -10.59 -10.69
C PHE A 232 -15.71 -11.94 -11.37
N PRO A 233 -14.80 -12.78 -10.85
CA PRO A 233 -14.54 -14.11 -11.38
C PRO A 233 -15.83 -14.95 -11.52
N HIS A 234 -15.86 -15.85 -12.49
CA HIS A 234 -17.03 -16.65 -12.88
C HIS A 234 -18.21 -15.85 -13.50
N THR A 235 -17.97 -14.57 -13.82
CA THR A 235 -18.93 -13.71 -14.54
C THR A 235 -18.22 -12.95 -15.66
N GLY A 236 -19.02 -12.38 -16.58
CA GLY A 236 -18.53 -11.43 -17.57
C GLY A 236 -18.66 -9.96 -17.11
N SER A 237 -18.84 -9.70 -15.82
CA SER A 237 -19.17 -8.37 -15.29
C SER A 237 -17.98 -7.77 -14.53
N THR A 238 -17.84 -6.45 -14.68
CA THR A 238 -16.97 -5.62 -13.86
C THR A 238 -17.79 -4.53 -13.18
N ASN A 239 -17.22 -3.89 -12.17
CA ASN A 239 -17.63 -2.57 -11.70
C ASN A 239 -16.49 -1.60 -11.97
N THR A 240 -16.70 -0.63 -12.85
CA THR A 240 -15.72 0.42 -13.17
C THR A 240 -15.91 1.61 -12.25
N LYS A 241 -14.82 2.27 -11.86
CA LYS A 241 -14.84 3.51 -11.12
C LYS A 241 -13.92 4.53 -11.80
N ARG A 242 -14.48 5.67 -12.14
CA ARG A 242 -13.80 6.79 -12.78
C ARG A 242 -13.97 8.03 -11.92
N ASN A 243 -12.86 8.62 -11.49
CA ASN A 243 -12.90 9.84 -10.69
C ASN A 243 -12.19 10.94 -11.46
N ASN A 244 -12.85 12.07 -11.57
CA ASN A 244 -12.34 13.25 -12.26
C ASN A 244 -12.57 14.50 -11.40
N ARG A 245 -11.68 15.48 -11.49
CA ARG A 245 -11.84 16.75 -10.76
C ARG A 245 -13.15 17.43 -11.15
N SER A 246 -13.79 18.02 -10.16
CA SER A 246 -15.07 18.69 -10.30
C SER A 246 -14.98 20.16 -9.90
N ALA A 247 -15.48 21.03 -10.78
CA ALA A 247 -15.74 22.44 -10.46
C ALA A 247 -17.13 22.66 -9.83
N GLY A 248 -17.96 21.60 -9.79
CA GLY A 248 -19.32 21.67 -9.25
C GLY A 248 -19.34 21.56 -7.72
N PRO A 249 -20.53 21.73 -7.11
CA PRO A 249 -20.69 21.62 -5.66
C PRO A 249 -20.53 20.16 -5.18
N GLU A 250 -20.22 19.99 -3.89
CA GLU A 250 -20.32 18.70 -3.22
C GLU A 250 -21.71 18.08 -3.39
N ARG A 251 -21.73 16.82 -3.76
CA ARG A 251 -22.93 15.97 -3.84
C ARG A 251 -22.57 14.60 -3.25
N PRO A 252 -22.34 14.53 -1.94
CA PRO A 252 -21.90 13.30 -1.30
C PRO A 252 -23.00 12.23 -1.37
N VAL A 253 -22.60 10.97 -1.23
CA VAL A 253 -23.56 9.87 -1.02
C VAL A 253 -24.35 10.17 0.27
N GLY A 254 -25.67 10.06 0.19
CA GLY A 254 -26.51 10.25 1.36
C GLY A 254 -26.11 9.33 2.52
N ARG A 255 -26.16 9.81 3.77
CA ARG A 255 -25.66 9.04 4.94
C ARG A 255 -26.29 7.64 5.07
N LEU A 256 -27.60 7.52 4.82
CA LEU A 256 -28.29 6.22 4.87
C LEU A 256 -27.89 5.32 3.72
N GLN A 257 -27.78 5.88 2.51
CA GLN A 257 -27.33 5.13 1.32
C GLN A 257 -25.87 4.70 1.48
N GLY A 258 -24.97 5.59 1.93
CA GLY A 258 -23.57 5.26 2.19
C GLY A 258 -23.43 4.17 3.25
N TRP A 259 -24.19 4.25 4.35
CA TRP A 259 -24.20 3.17 5.35
C TRP A 259 -24.68 1.85 4.76
N PHE A 260 -25.76 1.87 3.98
CA PHE A 260 -26.32 0.67 3.36
C PHE A 260 -25.35 0.06 2.34
N GLU A 261 -24.73 0.86 1.48
CA GLU A 261 -23.80 0.39 0.44
C GLU A 261 -22.45 -0.03 1.01
N ASP A 262 -21.84 0.79 1.86
CA ASP A 262 -20.47 0.59 2.34
C ASP A 262 -20.41 -0.36 3.54
N GLU A 263 -21.36 -0.30 4.47
CA GLU A 263 -21.34 -1.12 5.68
C GLU A 263 -22.17 -2.39 5.53
N PHE A 264 -23.43 -2.27 5.07
CA PHE A 264 -24.32 -3.43 4.99
C PHE A 264 -24.01 -4.32 3.77
N LEU A 265 -23.94 -3.76 2.56
CA LEU A 265 -23.68 -4.55 1.34
C LEU A 265 -22.19 -4.92 1.22
N SER A 266 -21.28 -3.94 1.23
CA SER A 266 -19.86 -4.18 0.96
C SER A 266 -19.11 -4.88 2.09
N ASN A 267 -19.59 -4.82 3.32
CA ASN A 267 -18.98 -5.52 4.45
C ASN A 267 -19.86 -6.63 5.02
N GLY A 268 -21.15 -6.37 5.26
CA GLY A 268 -22.07 -7.35 5.86
C GLY A 268 -22.42 -8.49 4.91
N VAL A 269 -23.09 -8.16 3.79
CA VAL A 269 -23.57 -9.17 2.82
C VAL A 269 -22.40 -9.86 2.13
N PHE A 270 -21.37 -9.09 1.73
CA PHE A 270 -20.17 -9.66 1.13
C PHE A 270 -19.42 -10.57 2.11
N GLY A 271 -19.32 -10.20 3.40
CA GLY A 271 -18.75 -11.06 4.44
C GLY A 271 -19.51 -12.37 4.60
N ALA A 272 -20.85 -12.31 4.67
CA ALA A 272 -21.70 -13.49 4.74
C ALA A 272 -21.56 -14.39 3.49
N ALA A 273 -21.55 -13.80 2.30
CA ALA A 273 -21.35 -14.53 1.04
C ALA A 273 -20.00 -15.27 1.01
N ASN A 274 -18.94 -14.66 1.53
CA ASN A 274 -17.62 -15.30 1.65
C ASN A 274 -17.62 -16.44 2.69
N LEU A 275 -18.34 -16.31 3.79
CA LEU A 275 -18.49 -17.40 4.77
C LEU A 275 -19.23 -18.59 4.15
N VAL A 276 -20.34 -18.35 3.42
CA VAL A 276 -21.06 -19.38 2.68
C VAL A 276 -20.15 -20.02 1.61
N GLY A 277 -19.43 -19.20 0.82
CA GLY A 277 -18.50 -19.67 -0.20
C GLY A 277 -17.36 -20.53 0.38
N ARG A 278 -16.87 -20.21 1.59
CA ARG A 278 -15.89 -21.03 2.30
C ARG A 278 -16.45 -22.38 2.74
N ALA A 279 -17.69 -22.41 3.22
CA ALA A 279 -18.36 -23.65 3.67
C ALA A 279 -18.83 -24.51 2.49
N ALA A 280 -19.26 -23.89 1.39
CA ALA A 280 -19.80 -24.54 0.20
C ALA A 280 -19.19 -23.91 -1.09
N PRO A 281 -17.94 -24.23 -1.47
CA PRO A 281 -17.26 -23.60 -2.60
C PRO A 281 -18.01 -23.73 -3.94
N ALA A 282 -18.80 -24.80 -4.11
CA ALA A 282 -19.62 -24.99 -5.31
C ALA A 282 -20.67 -23.89 -5.53
N ALA A 283 -21.08 -23.18 -4.46
CA ALA A 283 -22.04 -22.08 -4.54
C ALA A 283 -21.41 -20.76 -5.06
N ILE A 284 -20.09 -20.61 -5.02
CA ILE A 284 -19.41 -19.35 -5.38
C ILE A 284 -19.81 -18.82 -6.76
N PRO A 285 -19.85 -19.60 -7.85
CA PRO A 285 -20.24 -19.07 -9.16
C PRO A 285 -21.70 -18.57 -9.22
N ALA A 286 -22.60 -19.17 -8.45
CA ALA A 286 -23.98 -18.70 -8.35
C ALA A 286 -24.06 -17.40 -7.55
N ILE A 287 -23.37 -17.31 -6.42
CA ILE A 287 -23.26 -16.09 -5.60
C ILE A 287 -22.66 -14.96 -6.44
N ALA A 288 -21.57 -15.19 -7.16
CA ALA A 288 -20.92 -14.18 -8.00
C ALA A 288 -21.89 -13.63 -9.07
N ARG A 289 -22.66 -14.51 -9.75
CA ARG A 289 -23.66 -14.11 -10.74
C ARG A 289 -24.81 -13.28 -10.14
N ILE A 290 -25.28 -13.62 -8.95
CA ILE A 290 -26.32 -12.85 -8.25
C ILE A 290 -25.76 -11.47 -7.86
N SER A 291 -24.58 -11.45 -7.22
CA SER A 291 -23.93 -10.21 -6.76
C SER A 291 -23.61 -9.28 -7.93
N SER A 292 -23.12 -9.80 -9.05
CA SER A 292 -22.82 -8.97 -10.22
C SER A 292 -24.06 -8.34 -10.90
N ARG A 293 -25.23 -9.00 -10.79
CA ARG A 293 -26.49 -8.43 -11.28
C ARG A 293 -27.09 -7.36 -10.35
N ALA A 294 -26.69 -7.37 -9.09
CA ALA A 294 -27.10 -6.37 -8.10
C ALA A 294 -26.28 -5.07 -8.14
N LEU A 295 -25.24 -5.04 -8.96
CA LEU A 295 -24.45 -3.82 -9.14
C LEU A 295 -25.29 -2.74 -9.82
N SER A 296 -25.24 -1.53 -9.30
CA SER A 296 -25.93 -0.36 -9.83
C SER A 296 -24.95 0.77 -10.12
N ALA A 297 -25.30 1.61 -11.10
CA ALA A 297 -24.53 2.81 -11.36
C ALA A 297 -24.77 3.84 -10.27
N ARG A 298 -23.73 4.55 -9.84
CA ARG A 298 -23.84 5.70 -8.95
C ARG A 298 -22.86 6.80 -9.35
N THR A 299 -23.25 8.04 -9.08
CA THR A 299 -22.39 9.21 -9.28
C THR A 299 -22.49 10.08 -8.05
N TYR A 300 -21.35 10.50 -7.51
CA TYR A 300 -21.28 11.39 -6.35
C TYR A 300 -20.04 12.28 -6.44
N THR A 301 -20.05 13.40 -5.71
CA THR A 301 -18.95 14.37 -5.68
C THR A 301 -18.61 14.67 -4.22
N ASP A 302 -17.36 14.40 -3.85
CA ASP A 302 -16.87 14.65 -2.48
C ASP A 302 -15.37 14.95 -2.49
N THR A 303 -14.82 15.23 -1.31
CA THR A 303 -13.38 15.43 -1.10
C THR A 303 -12.57 14.18 -1.45
N PRO A 304 -11.29 14.31 -1.92
CA PRO A 304 -10.52 13.20 -2.46
C PRO A 304 -10.41 12.01 -1.50
N TYR A 305 -10.07 12.25 -0.24
CA TYR A 305 -9.90 11.17 0.72
C TYR A 305 -11.17 10.34 0.98
N LYS A 306 -12.37 10.91 0.76
CA LYS A 306 -13.64 10.17 0.85
C LYS A 306 -13.96 9.43 -0.44
N VAL A 307 -13.53 9.96 -1.59
CA VAL A 307 -13.73 9.31 -2.89
C VAL A 307 -12.80 8.13 -3.07
N PHE A 308 -11.52 8.26 -2.67
CA PHE A 308 -10.52 7.21 -2.84
C PHE A 308 -10.70 6.04 -1.87
N THR A 309 -11.19 6.29 -0.64
CA THR A 309 -11.13 5.28 0.42
C THR A 309 -12.49 4.70 0.77
N SER A 310 -12.48 3.43 1.15
CA SER A 310 -13.65 2.74 1.68
C SER A 310 -13.29 1.90 2.93
N PRO A 311 -14.22 1.76 3.88
CA PRO A 311 -13.98 0.92 5.06
C PRO A 311 -13.81 -0.56 4.67
N ARG A 312 -12.71 -1.20 5.08
CA ARG A 312 -12.42 -2.61 4.84
C ARG A 312 -12.57 -3.42 6.14
N ARG A 313 -13.69 -4.12 6.33
CA ARG A 313 -13.94 -4.97 7.51
C ARG A 313 -13.77 -6.46 7.23
N VAL A 314 -14.03 -6.89 6.01
CA VAL A 314 -13.82 -8.26 5.58
C VAL A 314 -12.33 -8.53 5.45
N ARG A 315 -11.79 -9.49 6.20
CA ARG A 315 -10.37 -9.81 6.16
C ARG A 315 -10.05 -10.80 5.05
N PHE A 316 -8.97 -10.54 4.34
CA PHE A 316 -8.49 -11.33 3.21
C PHE A 316 -6.96 -11.43 3.23
N VAL A 317 -6.43 -12.20 2.32
CA VAL A 317 -5.01 -12.18 1.89
C VAL A 317 -4.97 -11.79 0.42
N GLU A 318 -3.88 -11.16 0.00
CA GLU A 318 -3.79 -10.51 -1.29
C GLU A 318 -2.42 -10.72 -1.93
N MET A 319 -2.43 -10.95 -3.23
CA MET A 319 -1.29 -10.87 -4.13
C MET A 319 -1.58 -9.79 -5.15
N GLU A 320 -0.59 -8.97 -5.47
CA GLU A 320 -0.70 -7.90 -6.44
C GLU A 320 0.57 -7.77 -7.25
N TYR A 321 0.41 -7.62 -8.55
CA TYR A 321 1.51 -7.44 -9.49
C TYR A 321 1.27 -6.24 -10.40
N ALA A 322 2.33 -5.49 -10.63
CA ALA A 322 2.41 -4.38 -11.56
C ALA A 322 2.93 -4.89 -12.90
N VAL A 323 2.11 -4.89 -13.94
CA VAL A 323 2.52 -5.22 -15.31
C VAL A 323 2.64 -3.95 -16.14
N ALA A 324 3.42 -3.98 -17.22
CA ALA A 324 3.47 -2.86 -18.14
C ALA A 324 2.09 -2.61 -18.74
N ARG A 325 1.76 -1.34 -19.05
CA ARG A 325 0.45 -0.93 -19.61
C ARG A 325 0.08 -1.78 -20.82
N GLU A 326 1.02 -2.00 -21.71
CA GLU A 326 0.82 -2.74 -22.97
C GLU A 326 0.48 -4.22 -22.73
N ALA A 327 0.90 -4.77 -21.59
CA ALA A 327 0.70 -6.19 -21.26
C ALA A 327 -0.59 -6.47 -20.50
N VAL A 328 -1.29 -5.44 -19.98
CA VAL A 328 -2.40 -5.62 -19.03
C VAL A 328 -3.57 -6.40 -19.61
N VAL A 329 -3.99 -6.09 -20.84
CA VAL A 329 -5.15 -6.72 -21.49
C VAL A 329 -4.88 -8.21 -21.70
N GLU A 330 -3.70 -8.56 -22.21
CA GLU A 330 -3.33 -9.96 -22.42
C GLU A 330 -3.18 -10.71 -21.09
N THR A 331 -2.53 -10.09 -20.09
CA THR A 331 -2.42 -10.67 -18.75
C THR A 331 -3.79 -10.99 -18.14
N LEU A 332 -4.77 -10.10 -18.30
CA LEU A 332 -6.14 -10.30 -17.80
C LEU A 332 -6.88 -11.39 -18.58
N ARG A 333 -6.68 -11.49 -19.91
CA ARG A 333 -7.23 -12.57 -20.74
C ARG A 333 -6.68 -13.93 -20.33
N GLU A 334 -5.38 -14.02 -20.11
CA GLU A 334 -4.74 -15.25 -19.63
C GLU A 334 -5.21 -15.65 -18.23
N LEU A 335 -5.31 -14.66 -17.30
CA LEU A 335 -5.83 -14.89 -15.94
C LEU A 335 -7.27 -15.43 -16.00
N ARG A 336 -8.13 -14.83 -16.82
CA ARG A 336 -9.50 -15.29 -17.03
C ARG A 336 -9.56 -16.69 -17.62
N ALA A 337 -8.81 -16.94 -18.68
CA ALA A 337 -8.74 -18.25 -19.32
C ALA A 337 -8.21 -19.34 -18.35
N MET A 338 -7.27 -18.99 -17.48
CA MET A 338 -6.80 -19.90 -16.42
C MET A 338 -7.91 -20.22 -15.43
N LEU A 339 -8.68 -19.23 -14.97
CA LEU A 339 -9.78 -19.44 -14.05
C LEU A 339 -10.90 -20.26 -14.69
N ASP A 340 -11.28 -19.98 -15.95
CA ASP A 340 -12.33 -20.68 -16.67
C ASP A 340 -11.99 -22.18 -16.88
N ARG A 341 -10.71 -22.49 -17.12
CA ARG A 341 -10.23 -23.90 -17.28
C ARG A 341 -9.97 -24.61 -15.95
N SER A 342 -9.92 -23.87 -14.84
CA SER A 342 -9.61 -24.42 -13.53
C SER A 342 -10.85 -24.84 -12.74
N ARG A 343 -10.62 -25.61 -11.66
CA ARG A 343 -11.66 -25.88 -10.63
C ARG A 343 -11.63 -24.88 -9.48
N LEU A 344 -10.85 -23.82 -9.60
CA LEU A 344 -10.74 -22.78 -8.57
C LEU A 344 -12.09 -22.05 -8.41
N ARG A 345 -12.43 -21.75 -7.18
CA ARG A 345 -13.66 -21.05 -6.80
C ARG A 345 -13.29 -19.77 -6.07
N ILE A 346 -13.30 -18.66 -6.79
CA ILE A 346 -12.83 -17.35 -6.33
C ILE A 346 -14.03 -16.48 -5.99
N SER A 347 -14.13 -16.09 -4.73
CA SER A 347 -15.24 -15.28 -4.20
C SER A 347 -14.96 -13.78 -4.16
N PHE A 348 -13.68 -13.40 -4.30
CA PHE A 348 -13.27 -12.00 -4.34
C PHE A 348 -13.10 -11.49 -5.77
N PRO A 349 -13.37 -10.21 -6.03
CA PRO A 349 -13.07 -9.62 -7.31
C PRO A 349 -11.55 -9.52 -7.53
N VAL A 350 -11.17 -9.51 -8.81
CA VAL A 350 -9.85 -9.06 -9.27
C VAL A 350 -9.92 -7.56 -9.42
N GLU A 351 -9.02 -6.85 -8.76
CA GLU A 351 -8.94 -5.40 -8.81
C GLU A 351 -7.86 -4.98 -9.81
N VAL A 352 -8.16 -3.98 -10.63
CA VAL A 352 -7.21 -3.43 -11.61
C VAL A 352 -7.15 -1.92 -11.45
N ARG A 353 -5.92 -1.41 -11.28
CA ARG A 353 -5.60 0.02 -11.14
C ARG A 353 -4.55 0.42 -12.15
N THR A 354 -4.38 1.72 -12.35
CA THR A 354 -3.41 2.29 -13.28
C THR A 354 -2.52 3.32 -12.60
N ALA A 355 -1.27 3.44 -13.03
CA ALA A 355 -0.36 4.48 -12.59
C ALA A 355 0.63 4.85 -13.69
N PRO A 356 1.03 6.12 -13.79
CA PRO A 356 2.09 6.56 -14.68
C PRO A 356 3.44 6.08 -14.17
N ALA A 357 4.44 6.12 -15.05
CA ALA A 357 5.84 5.91 -14.69
C ALA A 357 6.30 6.88 -13.60
N ASP A 358 7.18 6.42 -12.70
CA ASP A 358 7.87 7.25 -11.72
C ASP A 358 9.39 7.01 -11.72
N ASP A 359 10.10 7.81 -10.90
CA ASP A 359 11.56 7.79 -10.78
C ASP A 359 12.07 7.11 -9.50
N ILE A 360 11.19 6.46 -8.74
CA ILE A 360 11.54 5.85 -7.45
C ILE A 360 12.24 4.50 -7.70
N THR A 361 13.38 4.31 -7.06
CA THR A 361 14.28 3.18 -7.32
C THR A 361 13.60 1.80 -7.24
N LEU A 362 12.78 1.56 -6.21
CA LEU A 362 12.05 0.30 -6.03
C LEU A 362 10.52 0.44 -6.20
N SER A 363 10.06 1.50 -6.89
CA SER A 363 8.65 1.57 -7.26
C SER A 363 8.29 0.49 -8.27
N THR A 364 7.14 -0.10 -8.10
CA THR A 364 6.58 -1.04 -9.07
C THR A 364 6.31 -0.38 -10.44
N ALA A 365 6.12 0.95 -10.47
CA ALA A 365 5.98 1.78 -11.67
C ALA A 365 7.29 2.46 -12.11
N SER A 366 8.45 2.12 -11.51
CA SER A 366 9.74 2.73 -11.87
C SER A 366 10.02 2.60 -13.37
N GLY A 367 10.06 3.74 -14.08
CA GLY A 367 10.42 3.85 -15.49
C GLY A 367 9.41 3.31 -16.49
N ARG A 368 8.18 2.96 -16.11
CA ARG A 368 7.13 2.51 -17.03
C ARG A 368 5.72 2.77 -16.51
N ASP A 369 4.82 3.12 -17.42
CA ASP A 369 3.39 3.12 -17.16
C ASP A 369 2.94 1.71 -16.78
N THR A 370 2.11 1.61 -15.76
CA THR A 370 1.86 0.35 -15.08
C THR A 370 0.37 0.16 -14.79
N ALA A 371 -0.11 -1.06 -15.01
CA ALA A 371 -1.38 -1.52 -14.45
C ALA A 371 -1.10 -2.52 -13.31
N TYR A 372 -1.78 -2.32 -12.21
CA TYR A 372 -1.78 -3.22 -11.07
C TYR A 372 -2.92 -4.20 -11.17
N ILE A 373 -2.64 -5.48 -10.97
CA ILE A 373 -3.64 -6.55 -10.95
C ILE A 373 -3.54 -7.23 -9.59
N ALA A 374 -4.57 -7.00 -8.76
CA ALA A 374 -4.66 -7.57 -7.42
C ALA A 374 -5.67 -8.70 -7.36
N VAL A 375 -5.25 -9.82 -6.79
CA VAL A 375 -6.04 -11.03 -6.59
C VAL A 375 -6.16 -11.34 -5.10
N HIS A 376 -7.36 -11.65 -4.65
CA HIS A 376 -7.70 -11.74 -3.24
C HIS A 376 -8.29 -13.10 -2.90
N MET A 377 -8.09 -13.53 -1.64
CA MET A 377 -8.79 -14.69 -1.07
C MET A 377 -9.26 -14.40 0.35
N PHE A 378 -10.48 -14.82 0.67
CA PHE A 378 -11.04 -14.66 2.01
C PHE A 378 -10.15 -15.33 3.06
N ARG A 379 -9.95 -14.67 4.20
CA ARG A 379 -9.11 -15.18 5.28
C ARG A 379 -9.56 -16.57 5.73
N GLY A 380 -8.61 -17.50 5.82
CA GLY A 380 -8.85 -18.89 6.19
C GLY A 380 -9.33 -19.79 5.06
N THR A 381 -9.34 -19.29 3.81
CA THR A 381 -9.53 -20.09 2.60
C THR A 381 -8.16 -20.42 2.00
N PRO A 382 -7.92 -21.67 1.50
CA PRO A 382 -6.68 -22.00 0.81
C PRO A 382 -6.48 -21.12 -0.44
N TYR A 383 -5.38 -20.38 -0.49
CA TYR A 383 -5.09 -19.42 -1.57
C TYR A 383 -3.91 -19.83 -2.47
N GLN A 384 -3.09 -20.79 -2.01
CA GLN A 384 -1.80 -21.12 -2.63
C GLN A 384 -1.94 -21.52 -4.10
N ALA A 385 -2.89 -22.40 -4.42
CA ALA A 385 -3.10 -22.85 -5.79
C ALA A 385 -3.46 -21.71 -6.75
N TYR A 386 -4.36 -20.81 -6.30
CA TYR A 386 -4.75 -19.64 -7.07
C TYR A 386 -3.59 -18.65 -7.25
N PHE A 387 -2.93 -18.30 -6.16
CA PHE A 387 -1.83 -17.34 -6.20
C PHE A 387 -0.64 -17.87 -6.99
N THR A 388 -0.30 -19.16 -6.88
CA THR A 388 0.76 -19.77 -7.71
C THR A 388 0.42 -19.69 -9.20
N ALA A 389 -0.84 -19.98 -9.58
CA ALA A 389 -1.26 -19.92 -10.98
C ALA A 389 -1.26 -18.48 -11.51
N ALA A 390 -1.78 -17.52 -10.72
CA ALA A 390 -1.77 -16.11 -11.06
C ALA A 390 -0.33 -15.55 -11.16
N GLU A 391 0.54 -15.87 -10.20
CA GLU A 391 1.92 -15.43 -10.18
C GLU A 391 2.70 -15.87 -11.41
N ARG A 392 2.45 -17.11 -11.93
CA ARG A 392 3.08 -17.59 -13.19
C ARG A 392 2.70 -16.71 -14.36
N ILE A 393 1.44 -16.31 -14.47
CA ILE A 393 0.95 -15.42 -15.52
C ILE A 393 1.62 -14.05 -15.37
N PHE A 394 1.52 -13.43 -14.19
CA PHE A 394 2.09 -12.12 -13.94
C PHE A 394 3.60 -12.04 -14.22
N THR A 395 4.34 -13.07 -13.82
CA THR A 395 5.80 -13.10 -14.03
C THR A 395 6.17 -13.36 -15.49
N ALA A 396 5.35 -14.08 -16.26
CA ALA A 396 5.55 -14.27 -17.70
C ALA A 396 5.44 -12.92 -18.45
N HIS A 397 4.65 -11.98 -17.95
CA HIS A 397 4.51 -10.62 -18.47
C HIS A 397 5.44 -9.59 -17.78
N GLY A 398 6.54 -10.04 -17.16
CA GLY A 398 7.50 -9.14 -16.50
C GLY A 398 6.92 -8.36 -15.33
N GLY A 399 5.93 -8.92 -14.66
CA GLY A 399 5.21 -8.30 -13.55
C GLY A 399 6.11 -8.08 -12.32
N ARG A 400 6.02 -6.91 -11.70
CA ARG A 400 6.70 -6.56 -10.44
C ARG A 400 5.74 -6.74 -9.28
N PRO A 401 6.00 -7.65 -8.32
CA PRO A 401 5.11 -7.81 -7.17
C PRO A 401 5.16 -6.58 -6.27
N HIS A 402 3.99 -6.20 -5.73
CA HIS A 402 3.92 -5.17 -4.70
C HIS A 402 4.57 -5.67 -3.41
N TRP A 403 5.47 -4.87 -2.80
CA TRP A 403 6.32 -5.27 -1.67
C TRP A 403 5.54 -5.71 -0.42
N GLY A 404 4.37 -5.16 -0.19
CA GLY A 404 3.49 -5.50 0.93
C GLY A 404 2.54 -6.67 0.66
N LYS A 405 2.50 -7.23 -0.55
CA LYS A 405 1.55 -8.27 -0.97
C LYS A 405 2.24 -9.63 -1.12
N ILE A 406 1.47 -10.72 -1.06
CA ILE A 406 2.03 -12.07 -1.12
C ILE A 406 2.67 -12.33 -2.48
N HIS A 407 3.91 -12.79 -2.48
CA HIS A 407 4.64 -13.26 -3.65
C HIS A 407 5.74 -14.26 -3.23
N THR A 408 6.24 -15.03 -4.19
CA THR A 408 7.32 -16.00 -3.95
C THR A 408 8.67 -15.55 -4.50
N ARG A 409 8.76 -14.39 -5.14
CA ARG A 409 9.95 -13.91 -5.85
C ARG A 409 11.09 -13.55 -4.90
N ASP A 410 12.32 -13.65 -5.40
CA ASP A 410 13.58 -13.45 -4.71
C ASP A 410 14.45 -12.38 -5.38
N ALA A 411 15.63 -12.12 -4.82
CA ALA A 411 16.55 -11.10 -5.31
C ALA A 411 16.97 -11.30 -6.76
N GLU A 412 17.12 -12.55 -7.23
CA GLU A 412 17.44 -12.83 -8.62
C GLU A 412 16.33 -12.36 -9.55
N TYR A 413 15.08 -12.63 -9.21
CA TYR A 413 13.94 -12.12 -9.98
C TYR A 413 13.89 -10.58 -9.97
N PHE A 414 14.05 -9.97 -8.80
CA PHE A 414 13.98 -8.51 -8.66
C PHE A 414 15.10 -7.79 -9.41
N SER A 415 16.31 -8.34 -9.44
CA SER A 415 17.42 -7.76 -10.21
C SER A 415 17.17 -7.73 -11.73
N ARG A 416 16.29 -8.60 -12.25
CA ARG A 416 15.90 -8.61 -13.66
C ARG A 416 14.79 -7.61 -14.00
N VAL A 417 13.87 -7.38 -13.07
CA VAL A 417 12.65 -6.58 -13.35
C VAL A 417 12.72 -5.14 -12.84
N TYR A 418 13.65 -4.81 -11.93
CA TYR A 418 13.89 -3.44 -11.46
C TYR A 418 15.19 -2.89 -12.02
N PRO A 419 15.15 -1.87 -12.89
CA PRO A 419 16.36 -1.34 -13.57
C PRO A 419 17.43 -0.83 -12.59
N ARG A 420 17.01 -0.27 -11.44
CA ARG A 420 17.88 0.34 -10.44
C ARG A 420 18.08 -0.51 -9.19
N PHE A 421 17.84 -1.83 -9.27
CA PHE A 421 17.97 -2.74 -8.13
C PHE A 421 19.38 -2.74 -7.52
N GLY A 422 20.42 -2.76 -8.38
CA GLY A 422 21.81 -2.70 -7.94
C GLY A 422 22.17 -1.42 -7.21
N GLU A 423 21.63 -0.27 -7.63
CA GLU A 423 21.83 1.00 -6.93
C GLU A 423 21.25 0.97 -5.52
N PHE A 424 20.04 0.40 -5.37
CA PHE A 424 19.41 0.26 -4.06
C PHE A 424 20.21 -0.65 -3.12
N THR A 425 20.66 -1.81 -3.61
CA THR A 425 21.42 -2.76 -2.77
C THR A 425 22.78 -2.19 -2.37
N ALA A 426 23.47 -1.50 -3.28
CA ALA A 426 24.73 -0.81 -2.97
C ALA A 426 24.54 0.30 -1.91
N LEU A 427 23.44 1.06 -2.00
CA LEU A 427 23.10 2.07 -0.99
C LEU A 427 22.80 1.42 0.37
N ARG A 428 22.00 0.34 0.38
CA ARG A 428 21.74 -0.45 1.59
C ARG A 428 23.05 -0.90 2.24
N ASP A 429 23.97 -1.44 1.47
CA ASP A 429 25.25 -1.98 1.94
C ASP A 429 26.10 -0.90 2.59
N ARG A 430 26.00 0.34 2.11
CA ARG A 430 26.68 1.50 2.68
C ARG A 430 26.02 2.00 3.97
N LEU A 431 24.66 2.07 4.03
CA LEU A 431 23.92 2.62 5.17
C LEU A 431 23.69 1.60 6.30
N ASP A 432 23.72 0.31 5.99
CA ASP A 432 23.53 -0.79 6.94
C ASP A 432 24.51 -1.94 6.65
N PRO A 433 25.84 -1.74 6.84
CA PRO A 433 26.86 -2.73 6.53
C PRO A 433 26.69 -4.03 7.34
N ASP A 434 26.23 -3.92 8.57
CA ASP A 434 26.01 -5.05 9.48
C ASP A 434 24.64 -5.69 9.35
N ARG A 435 23.81 -5.21 8.41
CA ARG A 435 22.47 -5.74 8.16
C ARG A 435 21.55 -5.68 9.39
N LEU A 436 21.64 -4.61 10.18
CA LEU A 436 20.82 -4.38 11.38
C LEU A 436 19.30 -4.43 11.05
N PHE A 437 18.90 -3.85 9.91
CA PHE A 437 17.51 -3.78 9.49
C PHE A 437 17.04 -5.02 8.69
N ARG A 438 17.86 -6.06 8.55
CA ARG A 438 17.53 -7.26 7.81
C ARG A 438 16.56 -8.16 8.59
N ASN A 439 15.69 -8.84 7.87
CA ASN A 439 14.94 -10.01 8.30
C ASN A 439 14.91 -11.06 7.17
N ASP A 440 14.25 -12.19 7.36
CA ASP A 440 14.21 -13.26 6.35
C ASP A 440 13.55 -12.81 5.04
N TYR A 441 12.52 -11.94 5.11
CA TYR A 441 11.90 -11.39 3.91
C TYR A 441 12.88 -10.54 3.12
N LEU A 442 13.53 -9.56 3.76
CA LEU A 442 14.50 -8.69 3.09
C LEU A 442 15.71 -9.48 2.57
N ARG A 443 16.16 -10.51 3.30
CA ARG A 443 17.22 -11.42 2.83
C ARG A 443 16.80 -12.11 1.53
N ARG A 444 15.57 -12.58 1.43
CA ARG A 444 15.05 -13.23 0.22
C ARG A 444 14.94 -12.26 -0.95
N VAL A 445 14.43 -11.04 -0.73
CA VAL A 445 14.08 -10.12 -1.81
C VAL A 445 15.21 -9.16 -2.21
N LEU A 446 16.17 -8.89 -1.33
CA LEU A 446 17.30 -7.98 -1.59
C LEU A 446 18.67 -8.71 -1.60
N GLY A 447 18.68 -10.00 -1.34
CA GLY A 447 19.92 -10.77 -1.17
C GLY A 447 20.52 -10.67 0.24
N PRO A 448 21.65 -11.33 0.46
CA PRO A 448 22.37 -11.41 1.74
C PRO A 448 22.84 -10.06 2.25
#